data_44b06df29e6d7d15fe73ccaf67082c04
#
_entry.id   44b06df29e6d7d15fe73ccaf67082c04
#
_cell.length_a   1.000
_cell.length_b   1.000
_cell.length_c   1.000
_cell.angle_alpha   90.00
_cell.angle_beta   90.00
_cell.angle_gamma   90.00
#
_symmetry.space_group_name_H-M   'P 1'
#
loop_
_entity.id
_entity.type
_entity.pdbx_description
1 polymer ?
#
loop_
_entity_poly.entity_id
_entity_poly.type
_entity_poly.pdbx_seq_one_letter_code
_entity_poly.pdbx_strand_id
1 'polypeptide(L)'
;MSIRPGWFWHKNETAKPLRQLLEIYYNSVGRNCLLLLNAPPNTTGLVEDADVARLREFGSAVATIFGTDLAAGSAARASSERGGGFAARNVLDGRDDTYWAPTAEDGRRNGYWIELRRPPGSAGRPFNVVRIQEHVALGQRVERHAVYVDGAPVANGTTVGHKRLHRLPCAVAGRTVRVWITARRGPPLLSAVGLHHDPFVAADAS
;
A
#
# COMPACT_ATOMS: atom_id res chain seq x y z
N MET A 1 -13.26 1.64 -14.95
CA MET A 1 -12.16 2.34 -15.68
C MET A 1 -11.81 1.54 -16.93
N SER A 2 -11.42 2.18 -18.04
CA SER A 2 -11.01 1.48 -19.27
C SER A 2 -9.53 1.65 -19.53
N ILE A 3 -8.89 0.63 -20.12
CA ILE A 3 -7.48 0.72 -20.59
C ILE A 3 -7.32 1.77 -21.70
N ARG A 4 -8.37 2.02 -22.50
CA ARG A 4 -8.43 3.04 -23.55
C ARG A 4 -9.12 4.32 -23.05
N PRO A 5 -9.05 5.46 -23.78
CA PRO A 5 -9.77 6.68 -23.43
C PRO A 5 -11.28 6.44 -23.26
N GLY A 6 -11.90 5.78 -24.24
CA GLY A 6 -13.31 5.40 -24.23
C GLY A 6 -13.59 4.06 -23.54
N TRP A 7 -14.88 3.75 -23.37
CA TRP A 7 -15.33 2.45 -22.84
C TRP A 7 -15.35 1.34 -23.93
N PHE A 8 -15.65 1.73 -25.17
CA PHE A 8 -15.65 0.85 -26.33
C PHE A 8 -14.35 0.99 -27.12
N TRP A 9 -14.07 0.03 -27.99
CA TRP A 9 -12.94 0.04 -28.89
C TRP A 9 -13.17 1.03 -30.05
N HIS A 10 -12.15 1.85 -30.35
CA HIS A 10 -12.09 2.71 -31.53
C HIS A 10 -10.74 2.56 -32.21
N LYS A 11 -10.74 2.49 -33.56
CA LYS A 11 -9.54 2.24 -34.38
C LYS A 11 -8.43 3.28 -34.14
N ASN A 12 -8.77 4.51 -33.85
CA ASN A 12 -7.83 5.61 -33.69
C ASN A 12 -7.41 5.85 -32.22
N GLU A 13 -7.85 5.00 -31.29
CA GLU A 13 -7.49 5.08 -29.89
C GLU A 13 -6.43 4.04 -29.52
N THR A 14 -5.58 4.38 -28.58
CA THR A 14 -4.55 3.49 -28.03
C THR A 14 -4.73 3.32 -26.52
N ALA A 15 -4.12 2.27 -25.98
CA ALA A 15 -4.10 2.03 -24.54
C ALA A 15 -3.42 3.20 -23.80
N LYS A 16 -3.93 3.50 -22.60
CA LYS A 16 -3.29 4.44 -21.67
C LYS A 16 -1.82 4.07 -21.43
N PRO A 17 -0.93 5.06 -21.29
CA PRO A 17 0.47 4.79 -20.96
C PRO A 17 0.57 4.12 -19.57
N LEU A 18 1.65 3.34 -19.36
CA LEU A 18 1.91 2.63 -18.11
C LEU A 18 1.78 3.53 -16.87
N ARG A 19 2.38 4.73 -16.92
CA ARG A 19 2.32 5.71 -15.83
C ARG A 19 0.88 6.00 -15.40
N GLN A 20 -0.02 6.21 -16.35
CA GLN A 20 -1.43 6.50 -16.07
C GLN A 20 -2.15 5.26 -15.46
N LEU A 21 -1.84 4.06 -15.91
CA LEU A 21 -2.39 2.83 -15.33
C LEU A 21 -1.90 2.62 -13.88
N LEU A 22 -0.64 2.91 -13.60
CA LEU A 22 -0.10 2.89 -12.23
C LEU A 22 -0.76 3.95 -11.34
N GLU A 23 -0.99 5.17 -11.83
CA GLU A 23 -1.74 6.20 -11.10
C GLU A 23 -3.17 5.75 -10.78
N ILE A 24 -3.85 5.11 -11.74
CA ILE A 24 -5.17 4.53 -11.52
C ILE A 24 -5.11 3.45 -10.43
N TYR A 25 -4.09 2.58 -10.46
CA TYR A 25 -3.89 1.55 -9.44
C TYR A 25 -3.72 2.14 -8.04
N TYR A 26 -2.84 3.13 -7.88
CA TYR A 26 -2.63 3.82 -6.60
C TYR A 26 -3.87 4.58 -6.12
N ASN A 27 -4.64 5.16 -7.03
CA ASN A 27 -5.85 5.91 -6.70
C ASN A 27 -7.10 5.03 -6.50
N SER A 28 -7.05 3.74 -6.84
CA SER A 28 -8.11 2.76 -6.59
C SER A 28 -7.70 1.72 -5.55
N VAL A 29 -6.90 0.73 -5.91
CA VAL A 29 -6.44 -0.34 -5.01
C VAL A 29 -5.67 0.24 -3.82
N GLY A 30 -4.85 1.27 -4.07
CA GLY A 30 -4.09 1.95 -3.03
C GLY A 30 -4.93 2.84 -2.11
N ARG A 31 -6.24 2.98 -2.38
CA ARG A 31 -7.19 3.74 -1.56
C ARG A 31 -8.40 2.92 -1.13
N ASN A 32 -8.20 1.62 -0.92
CA ASN A 32 -9.22 0.70 -0.42
C ASN A 32 -10.37 0.44 -1.43
N CYS A 33 -10.12 0.57 -2.74
CA CYS A 33 -11.12 0.31 -3.77
C CYS A 33 -10.70 -0.87 -4.66
N LEU A 34 -11.67 -1.52 -5.28
CA LEU A 34 -11.42 -2.49 -6.35
C LEU A 34 -11.10 -1.75 -7.65
N LEU A 35 -10.10 -2.20 -8.39
CA LEU A 35 -9.86 -1.78 -9.77
C LEU A 35 -10.53 -2.78 -10.73
N LEU A 36 -11.63 -2.36 -11.36
CA LEU A 36 -12.21 -3.04 -12.50
C LEU A 36 -11.70 -2.33 -13.76
N LEU A 37 -10.79 -2.97 -14.49
CA LEU A 37 -10.19 -2.45 -15.72
C LEU A 37 -10.83 -3.11 -16.93
N ASN A 38 -11.53 -2.33 -17.75
CA ASN A 38 -12.13 -2.77 -19.00
C ASN A 38 -11.07 -2.80 -20.11
N ALA A 39 -11.04 -3.90 -20.86
CA ALA A 39 -10.25 -4.08 -22.09
C ALA A 39 -11.23 -4.41 -23.24
N PRO A 40 -11.63 -3.41 -24.04
CA PRO A 40 -12.66 -3.62 -25.06
C PRO A 40 -12.14 -4.47 -26.23
N PRO A 41 -12.92 -5.42 -26.73
CA PRO A 41 -12.59 -6.16 -27.94
C PRO A 41 -12.72 -5.26 -29.18
N ASN A 42 -11.92 -5.54 -30.20
CA ASN A 42 -11.99 -4.90 -31.52
C ASN A 42 -13.16 -5.46 -32.37
N THR A 43 -13.23 -5.04 -33.63
CA THR A 43 -14.30 -5.47 -34.56
C THR A 43 -14.28 -6.96 -34.91
N THR A 44 -13.19 -7.68 -34.61
CA THR A 44 -13.09 -9.15 -34.78
C THR A 44 -13.40 -9.91 -33.48
N GLY A 45 -13.76 -9.21 -32.40
CA GLY A 45 -14.05 -9.82 -31.10
C GLY A 45 -12.82 -10.13 -30.25
N LEU A 46 -11.63 -9.72 -30.66
CA LEU A 46 -10.37 -9.94 -29.95
C LEU A 46 -9.86 -8.65 -29.28
N VAL A 47 -9.15 -8.81 -28.17
CA VAL A 47 -8.39 -7.69 -27.58
C VAL A 47 -7.18 -7.40 -28.48
N GLU A 48 -6.97 -6.14 -28.84
CA GLU A 48 -5.83 -5.73 -29.68
C GLU A 48 -4.50 -6.14 -29.06
N ASP A 49 -3.55 -6.58 -29.90
CA ASP A 49 -2.22 -7.01 -29.43
C ASP A 49 -1.48 -5.90 -28.67
N ALA A 50 -1.65 -4.66 -29.09
CA ALA A 50 -1.09 -3.50 -28.39
C ALA A 50 -1.69 -3.34 -26.96
N ASP A 51 -2.98 -3.61 -26.76
CA ASP A 51 -3.63 -3.57 -25.46
C ASP A 51 -3.17 -4.75 -24.58
N VAL A 52 -3.02 -5.95 -25.19
CA VAL A 52 -2.46 -7.12 -24.51
C VAL A 52 -1.03 -6.83 -24.02
N ALA A 53 -0.19 -6.24 -24.89
CA ALA A 53 1.17 -5.84 -24.53
C ALA A 53 1.18 -4.85 -23.36
N ARG A 54 0.29 -3.84 -23.39
CA ARG A 54 0.14 -2.85 -22.30
C ARG A 54 -0.35 -3.49 -21.00
N LEU A 55 -1.28 -4.42 -21.04
CA LEU A 55 -1.75 -5.16 -19.86
C LEU A 55 -0.63 -6.00 -19.24
N ARG A 56 0.19 -6.66 -20.06
CA ARG A 56 1.36 -7.42 -19.60
C ARG A 56 2.41 -6.51 -18.96
N GLU A 57 2.69 -5.37 -19.58
CA GLU A 57 3.61 -4.36 -19.03
C GLU A 57 3.11 -3.85 -17.68
N PHE A 58 1.83 -3.52 -17.57
CA PHE A 58 1.21 -3.09 -16.31
C PHE A 58 1.29 -4.19 -15.23
N GLY A 59 0.95 -5.44 -15.57
CA GLY A 59 1.06 -6.57 -14.64
C GLY A 59 2.51 -6.78 -14.17
N SER A 60 3.48 -6.69 -15.08
CA SER A 60 4.92 -6.80 -14.76
C SER A 60 5.38 -5.65 -13.86
N ALA A 61 4.92 -4.43 -14.10
CA ALA A 61 5.25 -3.27 -13.26
C ALA A 61 4.70 -3.44 -11.84
N VAL A 62 3.44 -3.87 -11.68
CA VAL A 62 2.84 -4.16 -10.37
C VAL A 62 3.61 -5.28 -9.66
N ALA A 63 3.98 -6.36 -10.37
CA ALA A 63 4.79 -7.43 -9.80
C ALA A 63 6.19 -6.94 -9.38
N THR A 64 6.82 -6.07 -10.16
CA THR A 64 8.12 -5.46 -9.82
C THR A 64 8.04 -4.62 -8.55
N ILE A 65 7.00 -3.80 -8.41
CA ILE A 65 6.81 -2.93 -7.24
C ILE A 65 6.56 -3.76 -5.97
N PHE A 66 5.64 -4.74 -6.03
CA PHE A 66 5.12 -5.44 -4.85
C PHE A 66 5.73 -6.84 -4.64
N GLY A 67 6.53 -7.35 -5.59
CA GLY A 67 7.15 -8.67 -5.50
C GLY A 67 8.20 -8.80 -4.40
N THR A 68 8.76 -7.68 -3.92
CA THR A 68 9.69 -7.65 -2.78
C THR A 68 9.15 -6.74 -1.69
N ASP A 69 8.98 -7.26 -0.48
CA ASP A 69 8.69 -6.45 0.70
C ASP A 69 9.99 -6.13 1.46
N LEU A 70 10.39 -4.86 1.43
CA LEU A 70 11.60 -4.37 2.10
C LEU A 70 11.44 -4.29 3.63
N ALA A 71 10.23 -4.54 4.15
CA ALA A 71 9.96 -4.73 5.58
C ALA A 71 10.27 -6.15 6.05
N ALA A 72 10.51 -7.10 5.14
CA ALA A 72 10.82 -8.48 5.49
C ALA A 72 12.04 -8.57 6.43
N GLY A 73 11.94 -9.41 7.46
CA GLY A 73 12.98 -9.56 8.47
C GLY A 73 13.07 -8.42 9.50
N SER A 74 12.17 -7.43 9.44
CA SER A 74 12.07 -6.37 10.47
C SER A 74 11.54 -6.93 11.77
N ALA A 75 11.96 -6.34 12.90
CA ALA A 75 11.28 -6.50 14.18
C ALA A 75 10.13 -5.49 14.27
N ALA A 76 8.97 -5.93 14.77
CA ALA A 76 7.84 -5.05 15.02
C ALA A 76 7.64 -4.83 16.52
N ARG A 77 7.30 -3.59 16.90
CA ARG A 77 6.83 -3.22 18.24
C ARG A 77 5.65 -2.28 18.13
N ALA A 78 4.85 -2.19 19.15
CA ALA A 78 3.66 -1.36 19.14
C ALA A 78 3.49 -0.60 20.47
N SER A 79 2.56 0.36 20.49
CA SER A 79 2.17 1.08 21.72
C SER A 79 1.76 0.12 22.84
N SER A 80 0.99 -0.92 22.49
CA SER A 80 0.61 -2.05 23.34
C SER A 80 0.19 -3.24 22.51
N GLU A 81 0.05 -4.39 23.14
CA GLU A 81 -0.45 -5.63 22.54
C GLU A 81 -1.51 -6.23 23.45
N ARG A 82 -2.65 -6.61 22.88
CA ARG A 82 -3.76 -7.22 23.62
C ARG A 82 -3.39 -8.59 24.20
N GLY A 83 -2.31 -9.23 23.72
CA GLY A 83 -1.94 -10.59 24.02
C GLY A 83 -2.74 -11.62 23.21
N GLY A 84 -2.63 -12.92 23.55
CA GLY A 84 -3.48 -13.95 22.96
C GLY A 84 -3.38 -14.10 21.44
N GLY A 85 -2.21 -13.88 20.84
CA GLY A 85 -2.01 -14.03 19.39
C GLY A 85 -2.13 -12.72 18.58
N PHE A 86 -2.36 -11.56 19.23
CA PHE A 86 -2.52 -10.25 18.56
C PHE A 86 -1.26 -9.39 18.64
N ALA A 87 -0.11 -10.00 18.45
CA ALA A 87 1.20 -9.36 18.58
C ALA A 87 1.53 -8.43 17.40
N ALA A 88 2.39 -7.44 17.64
CA ALA A 88 2.87 -6.49 16.62
C ALA A 88 3.50 -7.20 15.41
N ARG A 89 4.20 -8.32 15.61
CA ARG A 89 4.83 -9.11 14.53
C ARG A 89 3.85 -9.62 13.47
N ASN A 90 2.57 -9.75 13.80
CA ASN A 90 1.55 -10.25 12.86
C ASN A 90 1.41 -9.36 11.62
N VAL A 91 1.79 -8.07 11.70
CA VAL A 91 1.77 -7.20 10.50
C VAL A 91 2.86 -7.52 9.47
N LEU A 92 3.76 -8.45 9.78
CA LEU A 92 4.90 -8.86 8.93
C LEU A 92 4.83 -10.33 8.48
N ASP A 93 3.83 -11.10 8.90
CA ASP A 93 3.77 -12.55 8.66
C ASP A 93 3.16 -12.93 7.29
N GLY A 94 2.66 -11.94 6.53
CA GLY A 94 2.07 -12.12 5.20
C GLY A 94 0.70 -12.81 5.20
N ARG A 95 0.03 -12.89 6.34
CA ARG A 95 -1.27 -13.54 6.51
C ARG A 95 -2.38 -12.49 6.66
N ASP A 96 -3.49 -12.70 5.99
CA ASP A 96 -4.66 -11.80 6.05
C ASP A 96 -5.58 -12.12 7.25
N ASP A 97 -5.45 -13.31 7.86
CA ASP A 97 -6.25 -13.77 8.98
C ASP A 97 -5.63 -13.44 10.36
N THR A 98 -4.39 -13.00 10.39
CA THR A 98 -3.69 -12.52 11.59
C THR A 98 -3.64 -10.99 11.61
N TYR A 99 -3.57 -10.41 12.80
CA TYR A 99 -3.48 -8.96 12.94
C TYR A 99 -2.92 -8.56 14.29
N TRP A 100 -2.35 -7.37 14.36
CA TRP A 100 -2.07 -6.69 15.61
C TRP A 100 -3.31 -6.01 16.17
N ALA A 101 -3.52 -6.16 17.47
CA ALA A 101 -4.52 -5.41 18.20
C ALA A 101 -3.92 -4.86 19.51
N PRO A 102 -4.07 -3.55 19.80
CA PRO A 102 -3.65 -2.95 21.05
C PRO A 102 -4.64 -3.25 22.18
N THR A 103 -4.25 -2.93 23.43
CA THR A 103 -5.18 -2.85 24.55
C THR A 103 -6.11 -1.64 24.39
N ALA A 104 -7.35 -1.74 24.87
CA ALA A 104 -8.32 -0.64 24.73
C ALA A 104 -7.94 0.60 25.56
N GLU A 105 -7.18 0.42 26.65
CA GLU A 105 -6.84 1.48 27.61
C GLU A 105 -5.74 2.41 27.11
N ASP A 106 -4.80 1.90 26.33
CA ASP A 106 -3.58 2.62 25.93
C ASP A 106 -3.88 3.79 24.96
N GLY A 107 -4.88 3.64 24.13
CA GLY A 107 -5.28 4.68 23.17
C GLY A 107 -5.84 5.96 23.78
N ARG A 108 -6.12 5.99 25.08
CA ARG A 108 -6.60 7.19 25.80
C ARG A 108 -5.49 8.15 26.18
N ARG A 109 -4.25 7.64 26.33
CA ARG A 109 -3.11 8.43 26.82
C ARG A 109 -2.16 8.88 25.72
N ASN A 110 -1.73 7.97 24.82
CA ASN A 110 -0.63 8.22 23.88
C ASN A 110 -0.96 7.94 22.41
N GLY A 111 -2.21 7.60 22.09
CA GLY A 111 -2.59 7.12 20.76
C GLY A 111 -2.04 5.72 20.49
N TYR A 112 -2.39 5.17 19.32
CA TYR A 112 -1.92 3.87 18.90
C TYR A 112 -0.85 3.99 17.83
N TRP A 113 0.20 3.21 17.92
CA TRP A 113 1.22 3.15 16.89
C TRP A 113 1.81 1.75 16.78
N ILE A 114 2.31 1.45 15.59
CA ILE A 114 3.17 0.29 15.31
C ILE A 114 4.44 0.78 14.65
N GLU A 115 5.57 0.19 15.01
CA GLU A 115 6.89 0.55 14.48
C GLU A 115 7.65 -0.68 14.05
N LEU A 116 8.15 -0.63 12.83
CA LEU A 116 9.05 -1.60 12.25
C LEU A 116 10.49 -1.13 12.46
N ARG A 117 11.35 -2.03 12.92
CA ARG A 117 12.79 -1.81 12.99
C ARG A 117 13.47 -2.71 11.97
N ARG A 118 13.93 -2.12 10.90
CA ARG A 118 14.57 -2.80 9.78
C ARG A 118 15.95 -3.33 10.18
N PRO A 119 16.35 -4.54 9.73
CA PRO A 119 17.69 -5.06 9.98
C PRO A 119 18.76 -4.17 9.31
N PRO A 120 19.99 -4.13 9.83
CA PRO A 120 21.05 -3.26 9.30
C PRO A 120 21.29 -3.40 7.79
N GLY A 121 21.23 -4.63 7.26
CA GLY A 121 21.41 -4.91 5.83
C GLY A 121 20.31 -4.38 4.92
N SER A 122 19.11 -4.08 5.44
CA SER A 122 18.00 -3.52 4.66
C SER A 122 17.72 -2.04 4.98
N ALA A 123 18.22 -1.52 6.10
CA ALA A 123 17.95 -0.15 6.54
C ALA A 123 18.40 0.92 5.53
N GLY A 124 19.49 0.68 4.79
CA GLY A 124 19.98 1.54 3.72
C GLY A 124 19.28 1.37 2.37
N ARG A 125 18.44 0.33 2.18
CA ARG A 125 17.72 0.15 0.92
C ARG A 125 16.55 1.14 0.85
N PRO A 126 16.48 2.01 -0.17
CA PRO A 126 15.43 3.00 -0.28
C PRO A 126 14.09 2.34 -0.64
N PHE A 127 13.00 2.94 -0.16
CA PHE A 127 11.62 2.63 -0.52
C PHE A 127 10.85 3.93 -0.76
N ASN A 128 9.81 3.86 -1.56
CA ASN A 128 8.91 4.99 -1.83
C ASN A 128 7.43 4.59 -1.81
N VAL A 129 7.13 3.36 -1.39
CA VAL A 129 5.75 2.90 -1.18
C VAL A 129 5.62 2.29 0.20
N VAL A 130 4.66 2.78 0.99
CA VAL A 130 4.28 2.20 2.27
C VAL A 130 2.88 1.60 2.15
N ARG A 131 2.77 0.30 2.38
CA ARG A 131 1.52 -0.46 2.41
C ARG A 131 1.04 -0.61 3.84
N ILE A 132 -0.23 -0.29 4.09
CA ILE A 132 -0.89 -0.51 5.38
C ILE A 132 -2.21 -1.21 5.11
N GLN A 133 -2.56 -2.23 5.93
CA GLN A 133 -3.83 -2.95 5.81
C GLN A 133 -4.47 -3.13 7.18
N GLU A 134 -5.80 -2.98 7.25
CA GLU A 134 -6.61 -3.35 8.40
C GLU A 134 -7.23 -4.73 8.20
N HIS A 135 -7.44 -5.45 9.29
CA HIS A 135 -8.24 -6.66 9.30
C HIS A 135 -9.74 -6.30 9.22
N VAL A 136 -10.20 -6.03 7.99
CA VAL A 136 -11.54 -5.47 7.71
C VAL A 136 -12.70 -6.41 8.02
N ALA A 137 -12.45 -7.71 8.20
CA ALA A 137 -13.48 -8.67 8.61
C ALA A 137 -14.14 -8.28 9.95
N LEU A 138 -13.42 -7.54 10.82
CA LEU A 138 -13.93 -6.99 12.08
C LEU A 138 -14.24 -5.49 12.01
N GLY A 139 -14.34 -4.94 10.82
CA GLY A 139 -14.69 -3.55 10.55
C GLY A 139 -13.47 -2.62 10.41
N GLN A 140 -13.65 -1.60 9.61
CA GLN A 140 -12.67 -0.53 9.42
C GLN A 140 -12.71 0.42 10.62
N ARG A 141 -11.56 0.74 11.21
CA ARG A 141 -11.45 1.50 12.46
C ARG A 141 -10.56 2.73 12.37
N VAL A 142 -9.55 2.71 11.49
CA VAL A 142 -8.64 3.84 11.30
C VAL A 142 -9.32 4.93 10.49
N GLU A 143 -9.33 6.16 11.02
CA GLU A 143 -9.88 7.34 10.36
C GLU A 143 -8.79 8.30 9.88
N ARG A 144 -7.67 8.39 10.60
CA ARG A 144 -6.47 9.14 10.21
C ARG A 144 -5.21 8.49 10.75
N HIS A 145 -4.16 8.59 9.98
CA HIS A 145 -2.84 8.07 10.36
C HIS A 145 -1.72 8.90 9.76
N ALA A 146 -0.53 8.76 10.32
CA ALA A 146 0.70 9.35 9.80
C ALA A 146 1.80 8.29 9.77
N VAL A 147 2.73 8.42 8.82
CA VAL A 147 3.90 7.56 8.67
C VAL A 147 5.15 8.36 8.91
N TYR A 148 6.04 7.81 9.72
CA TYR A 148 7.33 8.41 10.08
C TYR A 148 8.47 7.45 9.71
N VAL A 149 9.56 8.01 9.23
CA VAL A 149 10.82 7.29 9.01
C VAL A 149 11.90 7.95 9.87
N ASP A 150 12.49 7.19 10.77
CA ASP A 150 13.49 7.68 11.76
C ASP A 150 13.05 8.95 12.49
N GLY A 151 11.75 9.02 12.82
CA GLY A 151 11.13 10.14 13.51
C GLY A 151 10.66 11.29 12.62
N ALA A 152 11.07 11.34 11.34
CA ALA A 152 10.62 12.35 10.39
C ALA A 152 9.28 11.95 9.73
N PRO A 153 8.29 12.83 9.63
CA PRO A 153 7.04 12.54 8.95
C PRO A 153 7.26 12.45 7.43
N VAL A 154 6.78 11.37 6.80
CA VAL A 154 6.93 11.14 5.35
C VAL A 154 5.58 11.05 4.63
N ALA A 155 4.52 10.68 5.33
CA ALA A 155 3.18 10.65 4.76
C ALA A 155 2.11 10.80 5.85
N ASN A 156 0.94 11.25 5.45
CA ASN A 156 -0.27 11.20 6.25
C ASN A 156 -1.44 10.68 5.40
N GLY A 157 -2.49 10.22 6.04
CA GLY A 157 -3.66 9.72 5.35
C GLY A 157 -4.89 9.68 6.21
N THR A 158 -6.02 9.49 5.56
CA THR A 158 -7.32 9.26 6.19
C THR A 158 -7.45 7.78 6.56
N THR A 159 -8.50 7.13 6.11
CA THR A 159 -8.79 5.71 6.35
C THR A 159 -7.73 4.78 5.75
N VAL A 160 -7.60 3.59 6.32
CA VAL A 160 -6.76 2.51 5.81
C VAL A 160 -7.62 1.49 5.08
N GLY A 161 -8.54 0.82 5.77
CA GLY A 161 -9.38 -0.23 5.23
C GLY A 161 -8.58 -1.46 4.77
N HIS A 162 -9.09 -2.17 3.76
CA HIS A 162 -8.42 -3.37 3.25
C HIS A 162 -6.99 -3.10 2.77
N LYS A 163 -6.75 -1.96 2.10
CA LYS A 163 -5.40 -1.58 1.64
C LYS A 163 -5.26 -0.08 1.47
N ARG A 164 -4.20 0.47 2.06
CA ARG A 164 -3.73 1.82 1.81
C ARG A 164 -2.29 1.78 1.32
N LEU A 165 -2.04 2.40 0.18
CA LEU A 165 -0.70 2.60 -0.37
C LEU A 165 -0.36 4.09 -0.31
N HIS A 166 0.73 4.42 0.38
CA HIS A 166 1.34 5.74 0.29
C HIS A 166 2.48 5.67 -0.72
N ARG A 167 2.34 6.37 -1.82
CA ARG A 167 3.39 6.60 -2.79
C ARG A 167 4.09 7.91 -2.42
N LEU A 168 5.31 7.81 -1.95
CA LEU A 168 6.11 8.96 -1.53
C LEU A 168 6.66 9.67 -2.79
N PRO A 169 6.84 11.00 -2.75
CA PRO A 169 7.36 11.76 -3.89
C PRO A 169 8.80 11.39 -4.22
N CYS A 170 9.59 10.99 -3.22
CA CYS A 170 10.96 10.51 -3.38
C CYS A 170 11.19 9.26 -2.54
N ALA A 171 12.19 8.48 -2.94
CA ALA A 171 12.60 7.31 -2.18
C ALA A 171 13.34 7.76 -0.91
N VAL A 172 13.00 7.10 0.21
CA VAL A 172 13.59 7.35 1.53
C VAL A 172 14.23 6.07 2.05
N ALA A 173 15.30 6.20 2.80
CA ALA A 173 15.92 5.10 3.54
C ALA A 173 15.82 5.42 5.03
N GLY A 174 15.77 4.40 5.87
CA GLY A 174 15.73 4.57 7.32
C GLY A 174 15.67 3.25 8.06
N ARG A 175 16.00 3.30 9.32
CA ARG A 175 16.06 2.14 10.21
C ARG A 175 14.69 1.83 10.83
N THR A 176 13.92 2.87 11.15
CA THR A 176 12.62 2.73 11.78
C THR A 176 11.51 3.30 10.90
N VAL A 177 10.40 2.58 10.78
CA VAL A 177 9.19 3.05 10.11
C VAL A 177 8.03 2.91 11.07
N ARG A 178 7.40 4.03 11.44
CA ARG A 178 6.28 4.05 12.38
C ARG A 178 4.99 4.49 11.69
N VAL A 179 3.94 3.73 11.90
CA VAL A 179 2.56 4.09 11.56
C VAL A 179 1.88 4.55 12.85
N TRP A 180 1.45 5.80 12.90
CA TRP A 180 0.76 6.39 14.04
C TRP A 180 -0.71 6.60 13.68
N ILE A 181 -1.61 6.06 14.48
CA ILE A 181 -3.05 6.21 14.30
C ILE A 181 -3.50 7.45 15.06
N THR A 182 -3.85 8.50 14.33
CA THR A 182 -4.18 9.83 14.88
C THR A 182 -5.67 10.05 15.10
N ALA A 183 -6.54 9.30 14.37
CA ALA A 183 -7.98 9.28 14.63
C ALA A 183 -8.57 7.90 14.31
N ARG A 184 -9.58 7.49 15.06
CA ARG A 184 -10.16 6.14 14.98
C ARG A 184 -11.57 6.05 15.57
N ARG A 185 -12.31 5.02 15.16
CA ARG A 185 -13.63 4.63 15.73
C ARG A 185 -13.54 3.55 16.81
N GLY A 186 -12.35 2.98 17.03
CA GLY A 186 -12.09 1.93 18.01
C GLY A 186 -10.62 1.52 17.98
N PRO A 187 -10.17 0.56 18.80
CA PRO A 187 -8.80 0.05 18.74
C PRO A 187 -8.50 -0.45 17.33
N PRO A 188 -7.41 0.02 16.68
CA PRO A 188 -7.06 -0.39 15.32
C PRO A 188 -6.70 -1.89 15.29
N LEU A 189 -6.95 -2.53 14.15
CA LEU A 189 -6.61 -3.92 13.88
C LEU A 189 -5.80 -3.94 12.57
N LEU A 190 -4.47 -3.93 12.66
CA LEU A 190 -3.64 -3.92 11.46
C LEU A 190 -3.19 -5.33 11.12
N SER A 191 -3.46 -5.76 9.87
CA SER A 191 -3.03 -7.07 9.35
C SER A 191 -1.71 -6.99 8.60
N ALA A 192 -1.35 -5.83 8.03
CA ALA A 192 -0.07 -5.71 7.35
C ALA A 192 0.51 -4.29 7.39
N VAL A 193 1.84 -4.21 7.46
CA VAL A 193 2.65 -3.03 7.14
C VAL A 193 3.81 -3.49 6.27
N GLY A 194 3.89 -2.99 5.04
CA GLY A 194 4.91 -3.37 4.07
C GLY A 194 5.60 -2.15 3.46
N LEU A 195 6.82 -2.36 2.96
CA LEU A 195 7.64 -1.33 2.33
C LEU A 195 8.07 -1.82 0.94
N HIS A 196 7.84 -1.00 -0.08
CA HIS A 196 8.15 -1.39 -1.45
C HIS A 196 8.88 -0.26 -2.20
N HIS A 197 9.51 -0.62 -3.29
CA HIS A 197 10.16 0.34 -4.19
C HIS A 197 9.45 0.35 -5.53
N ASP A 198 8.90 1.51 -5.91
CA ASP A 198 8.34 1.79 -7.22
C ASP A 198 9.38 2.52 -8.08
N PRO A 199 10.03 1.83 -9.04
CA PRO A 199 11.02 2.44 -9.91
C PRO A 199 10.38 3.30 -11.02
N PHE A 200 9.05 3.27 -11.19
CA PHE A 200 8.31 4.00 -12.22
C PHE A 200 7.81 5.37 -11.75
N VAL A 201 8.15 5.78 -10.52
CA VAL A 201 7.97 7.17 -10.09
C VAL A 201 8.92 8.00 -10.94
N ALA A 202 8.38 8.87 -11.83
CA ALA A 202 9.21 9.89 -12.46
C ALA A 202 9.79 10.73 -11.32
N ALA A 203 11.11 10.90 -11.31
CA ALA A 203 11.70 12.02 -10.59
C ALA A 203 11.01 13.25 -11.18
N ASP A 204 10.19 13.96 -10.37
CA ASP A 204 9.67 15.25 -10.79
C ASP A 204 10.91 16.06 -11.12
N ALA A 205 11.01 16.45 -12.41
CA ALA A 205 12.02 17.38 -12.85
C ALA A 205 11.77 18.65 -12.06
N SER A 206 12.65 18.90 -11.09
CA SER A 206 12.77 20.14 -10.33
C SER A 206 13.08 21.32 -11.26
#